data_04239f4cee984915e2358eab51fed943
#
_entry.id   04239f4cee984915e2358eab51fed943
#
_cell.length_a   1.000
_cell.length_b   1.000
_cell.length_c   1.000
_cell.angle_alpha   90.00
_cell.angle_beta   90.00
_cell.angle_gamma   90.00
#
_symmetry.space_group_name_H-M   'P 1'
#
loop_
_entity.id
_entity.type
_entity.pdbx_description
1 polymer ?
#
loop_
_entity_poly.entity_id
_entity_poly.type
_entity_poly.pdbx_seq_one_letter_code
_entity_poly.pdbx_strand_id
1 'polypeptide(L)' 'MWAAQHYKFDKPNRWMTSGGLGTMGYGLPAAVGVQVAHPNKLVIDIAGEASVLMTMQEMSTAVQY' A
#
# COMPACT_ATOMS: atom_id res chain seq x y z
N MET A 1 4.90 -8.06 -6.29
CA MET A 1 6.25 -8.59 -6.61
C MET A 1 6.81 -8.02 -7.91
N TRP A 2 6.03 -7.95 -8.95
CA TRP A 2 6.50 -7.40 -10.22
C TRP A 2 6.90 -5.93 -10.11
N ALA A 3 6.16 -5.12 -9.33
CA ALA A 3 6.51 -3.73 -9.11
C ALA A 3 7.89 -3.58 -8.45
N ALA A 4 8.21 -4.46 -7.51
CA ALA A 4 9.51 -4.44 -6.85
C ALA A 4 10.65 -4.71 -7.82
N GLN A 5 10.41 -5.55 -8.85
CA GLN A 5 11.42 -5.88 -9.85
C GLN A 5 11.66 -4.77 -10.86
N HIS A 6 10.62 -4.00 -11.19
CA HIS A 6 10.66 -3.10 -12.35
C HIS A 6 10.70 -1.62 -11.99
N TYR A 7 10.30 -1.25 -10.78
CA TYR A 7 10.32 0.14 -10.36
C TYR A 7 11.68 0.53 -9.77
N LYS A 8 12.20 1.67 -10.19
CA LYS A 8 13.48 2.18 -9.68
C LYS A 8 13.25 3.13 -8.52
N PHE A 9 13.77 2.77 -7.35
CA PHE A 9 13.62 3.57 -6.15
C PHE A 9 14.90 4.38 -5.94
N ASP A 10 14.77 5.70 -5.88
CA ASP A 10 15.91 6.59 -5.73
C ASP A 10 15.98 7.25 -4.36
N LYS A 11 14.99 7.01 -3.50
CA LYS A 11 14.97 7.55 -2.14
C LYS A 11 14.66 6.45 -1.14
N PRO A 12 15.34 6.42 0.01
CA PRO A 12 15.06 5.42 1.03
C PRO A 12 13.70 5.65 1.69
N ASN A 13 13.14 4.61 2.26
CA ASN A 13 11.87 4.65 2.99
C ASN A 13 10.69 5.12 2.15
N ARG A 14 10.71 4.82 0.83
CA ARG A 14 9.63 5.14 -0.10
C ARG A 14 8.88 3.92 -0.58
N TRP A 15 9.18 2.76 -0.01
CA TRP A 15 8.63 1.49 -0.46
C TRP A 15 8.19 0.64 0.72
N MET A 16 7.02 0.01 0.61
CA MET A 16 6.54 -0.94 1.60
C MET A 16 5.99 -2.18 0.91
N THR A 17 6.31 -3.33 1.47
CA THR A 17 5.81 -4.61 0.98
C THR A 17 5.88 -5.63 2.11
N SER A 18 5.07 -6.68 2.01
CA SER A 18 5.15 -7.82 2.94
C SER A 18 6.16 -8.86 2.42
N GLY A 19 7.36 -8.41 2.09
CA GLY A 19 8.35 -9.14 1.31
C GLY A 19 8.71 -10.55 1.77
N GLY A 20 8.45 -10.92 3.03
CA GLY A 20 8.73 -12.26 3.53
C GLY A 20 7.73 -13.29 3.04
N LEU A 21 6.55 -13.31 3.64
CA LEU A 21 5.51 -14.29 3.32
C LEU A 21 4.61 -13.88 2.16
N GLY A 22 4.74 -12.65 1.66
CA GLY A 22 3.96 -12.18 0.53
C GLY A 22 2.47 -12.08 0.85
N THR A 23 2.11 -11.46 1.94
CA THR A 23 0.74 -11.42 2.46
C THR A 23 -0.20 -10.63 1.55
N MET A 24 -1.17 -11.29 0.95
CA MET A 24 -2.22 -10.62 0.18
C MET A 24 -3.09 -9.77 1.11
N GLY A 25 -3.52 -8.61 0.60
CA GLY A 25 -4.34 -7.70 1.39
C GLY A 25 -3.54 -6.74 2.27
N TYR A 26 -2.22 -6.83 2.25
CA TYR A 26 -1.35 -5.94 3.03
C TYR A 26 -1.34 -4.52 2.49
N GLY A 27 -1.37 -4.37 1.17
CA GLY A 27 -1.08 -3.08 0.52
C GLY A 27 -2.06 -1.98 0.86
N LEU A 28 -3.36 -2.23 0.77
CA LEU A 28 -4.36 -1.20 0.98
C LEU A 28 -4.36 -0.66 2.42
N PRO A 29 -4.44 -1.50 3.48
CA PRO A 29 -4.34 -0.97 4.84
C PRO A 29 -3.01 -0.26 5.11
N ALA A 30 -1.90 -0.78 4.56
CA ALA A 30 -0.61 -0.13 4.73
C ALA A 30 -0.60 1.24 4.08
N ALA A 31 -1.15 1.37 2.86
CA ALA A 31 -1.23 2.64 2.16
C ALA A 31 -2.09 3.65 2.94
N VAL A 32 -3.23 3.22 3.47
CA VAL A 32 -4.10 4.08 4.28
C VAL A 32 -3.35 4.55 5.53
N GLY A 33 -2.64 3.66 6.20
CA GLY A 33 -1.86 4.02 7.38
C GLY A 33 -0.77 5.04 7.09
N VAL A 34 -0.04 4.85 5.99
CA VAL A 34 0.99 5.79 5.57
C VAL A 34 0.38 7.15 5.22
N GLN A 35 -0.77 7.15 4.55
CA GLN A 35 -1.43 8.40 4.18
C GLN A 35 -1.90 9.18 5.40
N VAL A 36 -2.41 8.49 6.44
CA VAL A 36 -2.79 9.13 7.70
C VAL A 36 -1.57 9.76 8.37
N ALA A 37 -0.43 9.08 8.33
CA ALA A 37 0.82 9.59 8.91
C ALA A 37 1.41 10.75 8.11
N HIS A 38 1.18 10.77 6.79
CA HIS A 38 1.76 11.77 5.89
C HIS A 38 0.68 12.35 4.96
N PRO A 39 -0.26 13.17 5.50
CA PRO A 39 -1.43 13.60 4.72
C PRO A 39 -1.09 14.49 3.51
N ASN A 40 0.08 15.11 3.49
CA ASN A 40 0.49 15.98 2.40
C ASN A 40 1.32 15.26 1.32
N LYS A 41 1.45 13.95 1.42
CA LYS A 41 2.23 13.15 0.46
C LYS A 41 1.31 12.29 -0.39
N LEU A 42 1.74 12.04 -1.62
CA LEU A 42 1.04 11.10 -2.49
C LEU A 42 1.45 9.67 -2.12
N VAL A 43 0.47 8.84 -1.83
CA VAL A 43 0.67 7.43 -1.53
C VAL A 43 -0.01 6.60 -2.62
N ILE A 44 0.73 5.67 -3.21
CA ILE A 44 0.24 4.80 -4.29
C ILE A 44 0.27 3.35 -3.81
N ASP A 45 -0.85 2.67 -3.96
CA ASP A 45 -0.98 1.24 -3.65
C ASP A 45 -1.09 0.45 -4.97
N ILE A 46 -0.17 -0.49 -5.16
CA ILE A 46 -0.22 -1.40 -6.31
C ILE A 46 -0.72 -2.74 -5.79
N ALA A 47 -1.94 -3.10 -6.18
CA ALA A 47 -2.60 -4.28 -5.65
C ALA A 47 -3.36 -5.01 -6.73
N GLY A 48 -3.43 -6.35 -6.61
CA GLY A 48 -4.31 -7.15 -7.43
C GLY A 48 -5.75 -7.00 -6.96
N GLU A 49 -6.72 -7.37 -7.81
CA GLU A 49 -8.14 -7.24 -7.46
C GLU A 49 -8.53 -8.01 -6.21
N ALA A 50 -8.01 -9.23 -6.06
CA ALA A 50 -8.31 -10.05 -4.89
C ALA A 50 -7.71 -9.46 -3.62
N SER A 51 -6.52 -8.88 -3.71
CA SER A 51 -5.89 -8.20 -2.56
C SER A 51 -6.72 -7.02 -2.09
N VAL A 52 -7.25 -6.22 -3.00
CA VAL A 52 -8.12 -5.09 -2.65
C VAL A 52 -9.41 -5.60 -2.00
N LEU A 53 -10.02 -6.64 -2.56
CA LEU A 53 -11.28 -7.18 -2.03
C LEU A 53 -11.14 -7.70 -0.60
N MET A 54 -9.97 -8.22 -0.24
CA MET A 54 -9.73 -8.73 1.11
C MET A 54 -9.81 -7.66 2.19
N THR A 55 -9.50 -6.42 1.84
CA THR A 55 -9.42 -5.32 2.81
C THR A 55 -10.11 -4.06 2.32
N MET A 56 -11.04 -4.16 1.37
CA MET A 56 -11.70 -3.00 0.78
C MET A 56 -12.46 -2.14 1.80
N GLN A 57 -12.83 -2.71 2.94
CA GLN A 57 -13.47 -1.97 4.02
C GLN A 57 -12.58 -0.84 4.55
N GLU A 58 -11.27 -0.91 4.34
CA GLU A 58 -10.35 0.15 4.79
C GLU A 58 -10.49 1.42 3.95
N MET A 59 -11.20 1.36 2.83
CA MET A 59 -11.51 2.58 2.07
C MET A 59 -12.44 3.50 2.86
N SER A 60 -13.31 2.95 3.71
CA SER A 60 -14.10 3.76 4.64
C SER A 60 -13.22 4.52 5.61
N THR A 61 -12.19 3.85 6.13
CA THR A 61 -11.21 4.49 7.02
C THR A 61 -10.52 5.65 6.30
N ALA A 62 -10.13 5.45 5.05
CA ALA A 62 -9.46 6.47 4.27
C ALA A 62 -10.35 7.71 4.06
N VAL A 63 -11.65 7.52 3.81
CA VAL A 63 -12.58 8.62 3.61
C VAL A 63 -12.84 9.36 4.92
N GLN A 64 -12.89 8.61 6.03
CA GLN A 64 -13.21 9.16 7.34
C GLN A 64 -12.07 10.01 7.89
N TYR A 65 -10.84 9.67 7.58
CA TYR A 65 -9.64 10.33 8.07
C TYR A 65 -8.78 10.82 6.91
#